data_050c014398cd903f9ef0cdfbd8e3e2bf
#
_entry.id   050c014398cd903f9ef0cdfbd8e3e2bf
#
_cell.length_a   1.000
_cell.length_b   1.000
_cell.length_c   1.000
_cell.angle_alpha   90.00
_cell.angle_beta   90.00
_cell.angle_gamma   90.00
#
_symmetry.space_group_name_H-M   'P 1'
#
loop_
_entity.id
_entity.type
_entity.pdbx_description
1 polymer ?
#
loop_
_entity_poly.entity_id
_entity_poly.type
_entity_poly.pdbx_seq_one_letter_code
_entity_poly.pdbx_strand_id
1 'polypeptide(L)'
;MYRLTDRNRAIGEMFSSIAPRYDFLNRLLSLGVDRRWRRLAVAETVPSTGGRFLDVATGTADMALEISRQKGAGASVAGVDLSVEMMRVGQEKCARAGQSKSVAFLRAPGECLPFRDASFDSACVAFGIRNVADRERGLREMCRAVRPGGRVVVLEFSSPPGTFFGALYRFYFESVLPRIGGIFSRGSAYAYLPESVLAFPEPPAFAEMMRTAGCASVTHRPLTFGIVTLYVGVR
;
A
#
# COMPACT_ATOMS: atom_id res chain seq x y z
N MET A 1 -22.52 -11.11 4.50
CA MET A 1 -22.04 -9.73 4.79
C MET A 1 -20.75 -9.83 5.61
N TYR A 2 -19.63 -9.27 5.15
CA TYR A 2 -18.35 -9.30 5.88
C TYR A 2 -18.46 -8.39 7.11
N ARG A 3 -18.16 -8.92 8.31
CA ARG A 3 -18.07 -8.12 9.53
C ARG A 3 -16.62 -7.67 9.74
N LEU A 4 -16.42 -6.39 9.95
CA LEU A 4 -15.11 -5.85 10.35
C LEU A 4 -14.68 -6.48 11.68
N THR A 5 -13.47 -7.00 11.70
CA THR A 5 -12.85 -7.50 12.95
C THR A 5 -12.49 -6.32 13.87
N ASP A 6 -12.24 -6.60 15.15
CA ASP A 6 -11.75 -5.57 16.06
C ASP A 6 -10.42 -4.99 15.60
N ARG A 7 -9.57 -5.83 15.01
CA ARG A 7 -8.30 -5.39 14.40
C ARG A 7 -8.52 -4.43 13.24
N ASN A 8 -9.48 -4.70 12.32
CA ASN A 8 -9.80 -3.77 11.23
C ASN A 8 -10.25 -2.40 11.78
N ARG A 9 -11.08 -2.40 12.84
CA ARG A 9 -11.55 -1.16 13.47
C ARG A 9 -10.40 -0.38 14.10
N ALA A 10 -9.59 -1.03 14.94
CA ALA A 10 -8.45 -0.40 15.59
C ALA A 10 -7.44 0.19 14.60
N ILE A 11 -7.14 -0.52 13.51
CA ILE A 11 -6.26 -0.03 12.43
C ILE A 11 -6.88 1.18 11.73
N GLY A 12 -8.17 1.12 11.37
CA GLY A 12 -8.88 2.25 10.76
C GLY A 12 -8.88 3.50 11.63
N GLU A 13 -9.15 3.37 12.92
CA GLU A 13 -9.14 4.46 13.90
C GLU A 13 -7.72 5.05 14.09
N MET A 14 -6.72 4.19 14.19
CA MET A 14 -5.32 4.60 14.31
C MET A 14 -4.89 5.46 13.11
N PHE A 15 -5.15 5.02 11.88
CA PHE A 15 -4.82 5.79 10.68
C PHE A 15 -5.66 7.06 10.55
N SER A 16 -6.94 7.03 10.94
CA SER A 16 -7.80 8.22 10.97
C SER A 16 -7.22 9.31 11.87
N SER A 17 -6.68 8.94 13.02
CA SER A 17 -6.10 9.90 13.98
C SER A 17 -4.88 10.66 13.48
N ILE A 18 -4.12 10.08 12.53
CA ILE A 18 -2.89 10.66 11.99
C ILE A 18 -3.05 11.23 10.57
N ALA A 19 -4.23 11.08 9.96
CA ALA A 19 -4.48 11.45 8.56
C ALA A 19 -3.96 12.85 8.17
N PRO A 20 -4.16 13.93 8.96
CA PRO A 20 -3.70 15.25 8.57
C PRO A 20 -2.17 15.41 8.48
N ARG A 21 -1.42 14.57 9.17
CA ARG A 21 0.05 14.64 9.25
C ARG A 21 0.74 13.48 8.52
N TYR A 22 -0.03 12.51 8.04
CA TYR A 22 0.47 11.25 7.47
C TYR A 22 1.46 11.48 6.33
N ASP A 23 1.09 12.29 5.34
CA ASP A 23 1.96 12.57 4.19
C ASP A 23 3.25 13.27 4.58
N PHE A 24 3.18 14.25 5.48
CA PHE A 24 4.35 14.97 5.96
C PHE A 24 5.33 14.01 6.65
N LEU A 25 4.82 13.16 7.53
CA LEU A 25 5.63 12.22 8.29
C LEU A 25 6.23 11.13 7.41
N ASN A 26 5.47 10.58 6.46
CA ASN A 26 6.01 9.62 5.50
C ASN A 26 7.13 10.22 4.66
N ARG A 27 6.99 11.46 4.20
CA ARG A 27 8.05 12.16 3.44
C ARG A 27 9.27 12.43 4.29
N LEU A 28 9.07 12.84 5.53
CA LEU A 28 10.17 13.08 6.48
C LEU A 28 10.93 11.78 6.75
N LEU A 29 10.21 10.70 7.07
CA LEU A 29 10.80 9.42 7.43
C LEU A 29 11.44 8.68 6.25
N SER A 30 10.92 8.86 5.04
CA SER A 30 11.49 8.29 3.82
C SER A 30 12.52 9.20 3.15
N LEU A 31 12.76 10.42 3.67
CA LEU A 31 13.53 11.48 3.00
C LEU A 31 13.02 11.75 1.58
N GLY A 32 11.70 11.53 1.34
CA GLY A 32 11.05 11.71 0.04
C GLY A 32 11.28 10.61 -0.99
N VAL A 33 12.03 9.55 -0.65
CA VAL A 33 12.31 8.42 -1.56
C VAL A 33 11.05 7.59 -1.83
N ASP A 34 10.05 7.65 -0.96
CA ASP A 34 8.76 6.96 -1.12
C ASP A 34 8.06 7.27 -2.45
N ARG A 35 8.21 8.47 -2.98
CA ARG A 35 7.70 8.86 -4.30
C ARG A 35 8.36 8.06 -5.44
N ARG A 36 9.68 7.81 -5.34
CA ARG A 36 10.40 7.00 -6.32
C ARG A 36 9.96 5.55 -6.25
N TRP A 37 9.74 5.01 -5.04
CA TRP A 37 9.25 3.65 -4.88
C TRP A 37 7.87 3.46 -5.50
N ARG A 38 6.91 4.38 -5.23
CA ARG A 38 5.58 4.34 -5.84
C ARG A 38 5.65 4.47 -7.36
N ARG A 39 6.51 5.34 -7.88
CA ARG A 39 6.73 5.47 -9.34
C ARG A 39 7.18 4.16 -9.97
N LEU A 40 8.12 3.45 -9.34
CA LEU A 40 8.58 2.15 -9.80
C LEU A 40 7.48 1.09 -9.70
N ALA A 41 6.68 1.10 -8.65
CA ALA A 41 5.56 0.17 -8.50
C ALA A 41 4.48 0.39 -9.58
N VAL A 42 4.12 1.63 -9.87
CA VAL A 42 3.15 1.95 -10.93
C VAL A 42 3.68 1.58 -12.31
N ALA A 43 4.98 1.70 -12.56
CA ALA A 43 5.59 1.28 -13.84
C ALA A 43 5.39 -0.22 -14.11
N GLU A 44 5.27 -1.04 -13.07
CA GLU A 44 5.00 -2.48 -13.19
C GLU A 44 3.52 -2.81 -13.46
N THR A 45 2.59 -1.87 -13.37
CA THR A 45 1.17 -2.12 -13.66
C THR A 45 0.89 -2.13 -15.15
N VAL A 46 -0.14 -2.87 -15.56
CA VAL A 46 -0.60 -2.96 -16.95
C VAL A 46 -2.06 -2.47 -17.05
N PRO A 47 -2.48 -1.89 -18.16
CA PRO A 47 -1.67 -1.50 -19.32
C PRO A 47 -0.72 -0.33 -19.02
N SER A 48 0.14 0.00 -19.98
CA SER A 48 1.09 1.13 -19.86
C SER A 48 0.37 2.49 -19.92
N THR A 49 -0.75 2.58 -20.61
CA THR A 49 -1.59 3.77 -20.76
C THR A 49 -3.07 3.41 -20.62
N GLY A 50 -3.88 4.31 -20.08
CA GLY A 50 -5.29 4.05 -19.81
C GLY A 50 -5.50 2.90 -18.83
N GLY A 51 -6.70 2.35 -18.79
CA GLY A 51 -7.04 1.15 -18.03
C GLY A 51 -7.74 1.38 -16.70
N ARG A 52 -8.13 0.28 -16.05
CA ARG A 52 -8.83 0.27 -14.75
C ARG A 52 -7.92 -0.30 -13.67
N PHE A 53 -7.68 0.48 -12.64
CA PHE A 53 -6.75 0.16 -11.56
C PHE A 53 -7.46 0.15 -10.22
N LEU A 54 -7.05 -0.76 -9.36
CA LEU A 54 -7.48 -0.83 -7.97
C LEU A 54 -6.30 -0.47 -7.07
N ASP A 55 -6.51 0.48 -6.14
CA ASP A 55 -5.53 0.85 -5.11
C ASP A 55 -6.10 0.47 -3.75
N VAL A 56 -5.59 -0.62 -3.16
CA VAL A 56 -6.03 -1.17 -1.88
C VAL A 56 -5.25 -0.53 -0.74
N ALA A 57 -5.93 -0.16 0.34
CA ALA A 57 -5.40 0.67 1.41
C ALA A 57 -4.83 1.98 0.82
N THR A 58 -5.66 2.66 0.02
CA THR A 58 -5.28 3.85 -0.76
C THR A 58 -4.83 5.02 0.12
N GLY A 59 -5.28 5.06 1.37
CA GLY A 59 -4.93 6.09 2.32
C GLY A 59 -5.22 7.50 1.78
N THR A 60 -4.19 8.31 1.73
CA THR A 60 -4.23 9.69 1.20
C THR A 60 -4.06 9.76 -0.33
N ALA A 61 -4.24 8.65 -1.05
CA ALA A 61 -4.24 8.52 -2.51
C ALA A 61 -2.91 8.81 -3.23
N ASP A 62 -1.76 8.71 -2.55
CA ASP A 62 -0.47 8.93 -3.22
C ASP A 62 -0.22 7.93 -4.35
N MET A 63 -0.63 6.65 -4.17
CA MET A 63 -0.51 5.63 -5.20
C MET A 63 -1.51 5.86 -6.34
N ALA A 64 -2.77 6.13 -6.01
CA ALA A 64 -3.82 6.43 -7.00
C ALA A 64 -3.46 7.63 -7.88
N LEU A 65 -2.93 8.70 -7.29
CA LEU A 65 -2.44 9.88 -8.03
C LEU A 65 -1.26 9.55 -8.94
N GLU A 66 -0.32 8.74 -8.47
CA GLU A 66 0.81 8.32 -9.30
C GLU A 66 0.37 7.43 -10.46
N ILE A 67 -0.64 6.55 -10.27
CA ILE A 67 -1.27 5.79 -11.35
C ILE A 67 -1.89 6.74 -12.38
N SER A 68 -2.75 7.66 -11.95
CA SER A 68 -3.37 8.65 -12.85
C SER A 68 -2.35 9.44 -13.65
N ARG A 69 -1.25 9.84 -13.01
CA ARG A 69 -0.17 10.60 -13.65
C ARG A 69 0.58 9.80 -14.72
N GLN A 70 0.93 8.53 -14.44
CA GLN A 70 1.72 7.71 -15.37
C GLN A 70 0.87 7.12 -16.49
N LYS A 71 -0.39 6.74 -16.18
CA LYS A 71 -1.26 6.07 -17.16
C LYS A 71 -2.04 7.06 -18.04
N GLY A 72 -2.15 8.32 -17.60
CA GLY A 72 -2.70 9.40 -18.40
C GLY A 72 -4.19 9.30 -18.68
N ALA A 73 -4.61 9.88 -19.81
CA ALA A 73 -6.01 9.91 -20.20
C ALA A 73 -6.58 8.49 -20.40
N GLY A 74 -7.79 8.26 -19.87
CA GLY A 74 -8.43 6.94 -19.90
C GLY A 74 -8.08 6.01 -18.74
N ALA A 75 -7.18 6.40 -17.85
CA ALA A 75 -6.96 5.68 -16.60
C ALA A 75 -8.06 6.00 -15.59
N SER A 76 -8.61 4.96 -14.96
CA SER A 76 -9.53 5.09 -13.83
C SER A 76 -9.01 4.27 -12.64
N VAL A 77 -9.06 4.85 -11.45
CA VAL A 77 -8.56 4.23 -10.22
C VAL A 77 -9.69 4.15 -9.20
N ALA A 78 -9.94 2.96 -8.68
CA ALA A 78 -10.76 2.76 -7.50
C ALA A 78 -9.84 2.66 -6.28
N GLY A 79 -9.86 3.66 -5.41
CA GLY A 79 -9.14 3.67 -4.14
C GLY A 79 -10.03 3.10 -3.03
N VAL A 80 -9.54 2.09 -2.32
CA VAL A 80 -10.27 1.45 -1.23
C VAL A 80 -9.49 1.60 0.09
N ASP A 81 -10.17 2.06 1.14
CA ASP A 81 -9.59 2.18 2.48
C ASP A 81 -10.64 1.99 3.57
N LEU A 82 -10.21 1.68 4.79
CA LEU A 82 -11.06 1.62 5.98
C LEU A 82 -11.26 3.01 6.60
N SER A 83 -10.28 3.90 6.49
CA SER A 83 -10.28 5.24 7.07
C SER A 83 -10.92 6.26 6.12
N VAL A 84 -12.06 6.78 6.51
CA VAL A 84 -12.74 7.86 5.77
C VAL A 84 -11.91 9.15 5.81
N GLU A 85 -11.23 9.41 6.93
CA GLU A 85 -10.40 10.60 7.12
C GLU A 85 -9.20 10.61 6.18
N MET A 86 -8.54 9.46 6.00
CA MET A 86 -7.47 9.30 5.03
C MET A 86 -7.96 9.55 3.60
N MET A 87 -9.09 8.93 3.23
CA MET A 87 -9.68 9.13 1.91
C MET A 87 -10.13 10.59 1.68
N ARG A 88 -10.59 11.31 2.71
CA ARG A 88 -10.94 12.73 2.60
C ARG A 88 -9.72 13.58 2.22
N VAL A 89 -8.57 13.36 2.88
CA VAL A 89 -7.30 13.99 2.49
C VAL A 89 -6.94 13.62 1.05
N GLY A 90 -7.13 12.35 0.67
CA GLY A 90 -6.90 11.86 -0.70
C GLY A 90 -7.79 12.56 -1.73
N GLN A 91 -9.09 12.74 -1.44
CA GLN A 91 -10.03 13.47 -2.30
C GLN A 91 -9.60 14.91 -2.54
N GLU A 92 -9.19 15.62 -1.48
CA GLU A 92 -8.67 16.98 -1.59
C GLU A 92 -7.39 17.05 -2.43
N LYS A 93 -6.50 16.06 -2.29
CA LYS A 93 -5.27 15.96 -3.11
C LYS A 93 -5.61 15.72 -4.58
N CYS A 94 -6.55 14.80 -4.86
CA CYS A 94 -7.02 14.54 -6.22
C CYS A 94 -7.68 15.78 -6.84
N ALA A 95 -8.47 16.54 -6.08
CA ALA A 95 -9.08 17.78 -6.54
C ALA A 95 -8.02 18.84 -6.90
N ARG A 96 -7.05 19.05 -6.02
CA ARG A 96 -5.92 19.98 -6.27
C ARG A 96 -5.07 19.58 -7.47
N ALA A 97 -4.96 18.28 -7.75
CA ALA A 97 -4.23 17.74 -8.90
C ALA A 97 -5.08 17.67 -10.19
N GLY A 98 -6.35 18.07 -10.18
CA GLY A 98 -7.25 17.94 -11.33
C GLY A 98 -7.64 16.50 -11.67
N GLN A 99 -7.53 15.58 -10.72
CA GLN A 99 -7.72 14.13 -10.92
C GLN A 99 -9.02 13.59 -10.32
N SER A 100 -9.94 14.46 -9.90
CA SER A 100 -11.20 14.03 -9.25
C SER A 100 -12.09 13.12 -10.12
N LYS A 101 -11.96 13.19 -11.43
CA LYS A 101 -12.72 12.33 -12.36
C LYS A 101 -12.05 10.98 -12.60
N SER A 102 -10.76 10.87 -12.30
CA SER A 102 -9.97 9.65 -12.55
C SER A 102 -9.88 8.74 -11.32
N VAL A 103 -10.12 9.28 -10.10
CA VAL A 103 -10.00 8.53 -8.85
C VAL A 103 -11.31 8.53 -8.10
N ALA A 104 -11.88 7.35 -7.87
CA ALA A 104 -13.06 7.13 -7.04
C ALA A 104 -12.64 6.48 -5.72
N PHE A 105 -13.33 6.80 -4.63
CA PHE A 105 -13.03 6.27 -3.29
C PHE A 105 -14.19 5.45 -2.74
N LEU A 106 -13.87 4.28 -2.19
CA LEU A 106 -14.82 3.39 -1.51
C LEU A 106 -14.29 2.98 -0.15
N ARG A 107 -15.18 2.99 0.85
CA ARG A 107 -14.86 2.43 2.17
C ARG A 107 -15.13 0.94 2.17
N ALA A 108 -14.06 0.14 2.20
CA ALA A 108 -14.15 -1.32 2.37
C ALA A 108 -12.83 -1.88 2.94
N PRO A 109 -12.87 -3.05 3.60
CA PRO A 109 -11.66 -3.77 3.98
C PRO A 109 -11.04 -4.46 2.77
N GLY A 110 -9.71 -4.59 2.76
CA GLY A 110 -8.98 -5.28 1.71
C GLY A 110 -9.36 -6.77 1.59
N GLU A 111 -9.87 -7.35 2.66
CA GLU A 111 -10.33 -8.75 2.73
C GLU A 111 -11.71 -9.01 2.11
N CYS A 112 -12.42 -7.95 1.71
CA CYS A 112 -13.75 -8.07 1.09
C CYS A 112 -13.97 -6.87 0.16
N LEU A 113 -13.43 -6.96 -1.03
CA LEU A 113 -13.52 -5.92 -2.04
C LEU A 113 -14.88 -5.93 -2.73
N PRO A 114 -15.60 -4.77 -2.79
CA PRO A 114 -16.95 -4.71 -3.34
C PRO A 114 -16.97 -4.63 -4.87
N PHE A 115 -16.14 -5.44 -5.51
CA PHE A 115 -16.02 -5.49 -6.96
C PHE A 115 -16.25 -6.90 -7.49
N ARG A 116 -16.73 -6.98 -8.72
CA ARG A 116 -16.85 -8.25 -9.45
C ARG A 116 -15.46 -8.78 -9.82
N ASP A 117 -15.40 -10.09 -10.09
CA ASP A 117 -14.19 -10.73 -10.60
C ASP A 117 -13.73 -10.05 -11.90
N ALA A 118 -12.42 -10.05 -12.11
CA ALA A 118 -11.79 -9.55 -13.34
C ALA A 118 -12.21 -8.12 -13.74
N SER A 119 -12.51 -7.24 -12.76
CA SER A 119 -12.95 -5.87 -12.99
C SER A 119 -11.83 -4.89 -13.29
N PHE A 120 -10.59 -5.24 -12.96
CA PHE A 120 -9.41 -4.36 -13.07
C PHE A 120 -8.31 -4.99 -13.91
N ASP A 121 -7.53 -4.13 -14.56
CA ASP A 121 -6.33 -4.53 -15.29
C ASP A 121 -5.16 -4.80 -14.34
N SER A 122 -5.05 -4.01 -13.28
CA SER A 122 -4.07 -4.22 -12.20
C SER A 122 -4.63 -3.78 -10.86
N ALA A 123 -4.16 -4.44 -9.79
CA ALA A 123 -4.38 -4.02 -8.41
C ALA A 123 -3.04 -3.69 -7.75
N CYS A 124 -3.02 -2.62 -6.96
CA CYS A 124 -1.85 -2.17 -6.22
C CYS A 124 -2.16 -2.09 -4.73
N VAL A 125 -1.15 -2.27 -3.91
CA VAL A 125 -1.14 -1.86 -2.51
C VAL A 125 0.26 -1.35 -2.14
N ALA A 126 0.35 -0.16 -1.56
CA ALA A 126 1.62 0.42 -1.15
C ALA A 126 1.60 0.74 0.35
N PHE A 127 2.47 0.06 1.12
CA PHE A 127 2.63 0.22 2.57
C PHE A 127 1.36 -0.05 3.39
N GLY A 128 0.46 -0.87 2.83
CA GLY A 128 -0.85 -1.16 3.40
C GLY A 128 -1.09 -2.62 3.74
N ILE A 129 -0.49 -3.57 3.00
CA ILE A 129 -0.82 -4.99 3.14
C ILE A 129 -0.42 -5.58 4.50
N ARG A 130 0.62 -5.05 5.16
CA ARG A 130 1.02 -5.47 6.50
C ARG A 130 -0.07 -5.18 7.55
N ASN A 131 -0.93 -4.20 7.27
CA ASN A 131 -2.02 -3.76 8.14
C ASN A 131 -3.34 -4.51 7.90
N VAL A 132 -3.43 -5.27 6.80
CA VAL A 132 -4.61 -6.11 6.51
C VAL A 132 -4.67 -7.25 7.52
N ALA A 133 -5.82 -7.44 8.17
CA ALA A 133 -5.97 -8.38 9.27
C ALA A 133 -5.77 -9.84 8.81
N ASP A 134 -6.34 -10.19 7.66
CA ASP A 134 -6.13 -11.45 6.94
C ASP A 134 -5.49 -11.15 5.58
N ARG A 135 -4.14 -11.18 5.56
CA ARG A 135 -3.34 -10.85 4.38
C ARG A 135 -3.60 -11.80 3.21
N GLU A 136 -3.74 -13.10 3.49
CA GLU A 136 -4.00 -14.09 2.45
C GLU A 136 -5.34 -13.85 1.78
N ARG A 137 -6.36 -13.56 2.56
CA ARG A 137 -7.67 -13.20 2.04
C ARG A 137 -7.62 -11.89 1.25
N GLY A 138 -6.91 -10.88 1.74
CA GLY A 138 -6.70 -9.63 1.01
C GLY A 138 -6.02 -9.85 -0.33
N LEU A 139 -4.97 -10.66 -0.38
CA LEU A 139 -4.30 -11.03 -1.62
C LEU A 139 -5.22 -11.81 -2.57
N ARG A 140 -6.02 -12.78 -2.05
CA ARG A 140 -7.03 -13.51 -2.86
C ARG A 140 -8.06 -12.55 -3.47
N GLU A 141 -8.54 -11.58 -2.71
CA GLU A 141 -9.47 -10.57 -3.20
C GLU A 141 -8.85 -9.67 -4.28
N MET A 142 -7.61 -9.25 -4.10
CA MET A 142 -6.87 -8.50 -5.13
C MET A 142 -6.71 -9.34 -6.41
N CYS A 143 -6.28 -10.60 -6.30
CA CYS A 143 -6.16 -11.51 -7.44
C CYS A 143 -7.52 -11.71 -8.10
N ARG A 144 -8.60 -11.96 -7.34
CA ARG A 144 -9.96 -12.15 -7.87
C ARG A 144 -10.43 -10.94 -8.69
N ALA A 145 -10.18 -9.74 -8.17
CA ALA A 145 -10.61 -8.50 -8.80
C ALA A 145 -9.84 -8.13 -10.08
N VAL A 146 -8.61 -8.63 -10.24
CA VAL A 146 -7.78 -8.41 -11.44
C VAL A 146 -8.14 -9.44 -12.51
N ARG A 147 -8.16 -9.05 -13.78
CA ARG A 147 -8.40 -9.96 -14.92
C ARG A 147 -7.23 -10.94 -15.17
N PRO A 148 -7.45 -12.08 -15.84
CA PRO A 148 -6.36 -12.93 -16.29
C PRO A 148 -5.34 -12.15 -17.14
N GLY A 149 -4.05 -12.39 -16.89
CA GLY A 149 -2.95 -11.65 -17.49
C GLY A 149 -2.72 -10.24 -16.93
N GLY A 150 -3.57 -9.79 -16.00
CA GLY A 150 -3.37 -8.56 -15.24
C GLY A 150 -2.32 -8.71 -14.13
N ARG A 151 -2.03 -7.63 -13.41
CA ARG A 151 -0.97 -7.63 -12.39
C ARG A 151 -1.46 -7.22 -11.01
N VAL A 152 -0.94 -7.91 -10.00
CA VAL A 152 -1.05 -7.52 -8.58
C VAL A 152 0.31 -7.02 -8.15
N VAL A 153 0.40 -5.73 -7.80
CA VAL A 153 1.65 -5.05 -7.46
C VAL A 153 1.62 -4.67 -5.98
N VAL A 154 2.58 -5.16 -5.22
CA VAL A 154 2.72 -4.85 -3.80
C VAL A 154 4.04 -4.14 -3.55
N LEU A 155 3.97 -3.01 -2.86
CA LEU A 155 5.11 -2.25 -2.39
C LEU A 155 5.06 -2.21 -0.86
N GLU A 156 6.01 -2.86 -0.17
CA GLU A 156 5.95 -2.95 1.29
C GLU A 156 7.34 -2.89 1.92
N PHE A 157 7.37 -2.44 3.16
CA PHE A 157 8.59 -2.47 3.97
C PHE A 157 9.04 -3.92 4.17
N SER A 158 10.35 -4.10 4.17
CA SER A 158 11.02 -5.37 4.45
C SER A 158 12.21 -5.13 5.36
N SER A 159 12.66 -6.19 6.02
CA SER A 159 13.86 -6.13 6.84
C SER A 159 15.09 -6.29 5.94
N PRO A 160 16.00 -5.30 5.89
CA PRO A 160 17.25 -5.46 5.15
C PRO A 160 18.02 -6.67 5.67
N PRO A 161 18.60 -7.50 4.79
CA PRO A 161 19.42 -8.63 5.21
C PRO A 161 20.59 -8.14 6.11
N GLY A 162 21.08 -9.00 7.00
CA GLY A 162 22.03 -8.74 8.12
C GLY A 162 23.37 -8.10 7.79
N THR A 163 23.37 -7.03 7.01
CA THR A 163 24.50 -6.20 6.60
C THR A 163 24.66 -5.00 7.56
N PHE A 164 25.75 -4.26 7.43
CA PHE A 164 25.95 -2.98 8.12
C PHE A 164 24.73 -2.04 7.96
N PHE A 165 24.16 -1.99 6.77
CA PHE A 165 22.93 -1.20 6.52
C PHE A 165 21.71 -1.73 7.27
N GLY A 166 21.59 -3.03 7.47
CA GLY A 166 20.54 -3.64 8.30
C GLY A 166 20.66 -3.24 9.78
N ALA A 167 21.88 -3.14 10.30
CA ALA A 167 22.11 -2.67 11.67
C ALA A 167 21.77 -1.18 11.83
N LEU A 168 22.19 -0.35 10.87
CA LEU A 168 21.87 1.08 10.84
C LEU A 168 20.35 1.33 10.69
N TYR A 169 19.68 0.55 9.85
CA TYR A 169 18.24 0.60 9.68
C TYR A 169 17.50 0.21 10.97
N ARG A 170 17.90 -0.88 11.63
CA ARG A 170 17.33 -1.26 12.94
C ARG A 170 17.53 -0.16 13.98
N PHE A 171 18.74 0.39 14.09
CA PHE A 171 18.99 1.51 14.99
C PHE A 171 18.08 2.72 14.70
N TYR A 172 17.92 3.07 13.41
CA TYR A 172 17.00 4.13 13.00
C TYR A 172 15.56 3.81 13.41
N PHE A 173 15.08 2.59 13.11
CA PHE A 173 13.71 2.16 13.40
C PHE A 173 13.41 2.00 14.88
N GLU A 174 14.36 1.48 15.67
CA GLU A 174 14.18 1.20 17.10
C GLU A 174 14.47 2.42 17.98
N SER A 175 15.38 3.30 17.55
CA SER A 175 15.88 4.38 18.41
C SER A 175 15.49 5.78 17.93
N VAL A 176 15.49 6.04 16.63
CA VAL A 176 15.25 7.38 16.06
C VAL A 176 13.78 7.61 15.75
N LEU A 177 13.16 6.66 15.07
CA LEU A 177 11.76 6.74 14.63
C LEU A 177 10.76 6.94 15.78
N PRO A 178 10.83 6.20 16.91
CA PRO A 178 9.91 6.40 18.03
C PRO A 178 10.08 7.77 18.70
N ARG A 179 11.30 8.31 18.75
CA ARG A 179 11.56 9.64 19.31
C ARG A 179 10.99 10.75 18.44
N ILE A 180 11.17 10.65 17.11
CA ILE A 180 10.57 11.60 16.17
C ILE A 180 9.04 11.47 16.20
N GLY A 181 8.51 10.25 16.19
CA GLY A 181 7.08 9.98 16.27
C GLY A 181 6.44 10.52 17.55
N GLY A 182 7.11 10.39 18.68
CA GLY A 182 6.65 10.92 19.98
C GLY A 182 6.54 12.43 20.05
N ILE A 183 7.36 13.17 19.28
CA ILE A 183 7.31 14.64 19.22
C ILE A 183 6.12 15.12 18.38
N PHE A 184 5.78 14.39 17.31
CA PHE A 184 4.81 14.85 16.31
C PHE A 184 3.42 14.20 16.44
N SER A 185 3.27 13.11 17.20
CA SER A 185 1.97 12.50 17.46
C SER A 185 1.89 11.92 18.87
N ARG A 186 0.78 12.21 19.56
CA ARG A 186 0.41 11.57 20.84
C ARG A 186 -0.15 10.14 20.66
N GLY A 187 0.02 9.50 19.49
CA GLY A 187 -0.62 8.26 19.15
C GLY A 187 0.33 7.08 18.92
N SER A 188 -0.19 5.88 19.13
CA SER A 188 0.49 4.57 19.00
C SER A 188 0.97 4.22 17.59
N ALA A 189 0.59 4.96 16.55
CA ALA A 189 0.84 4.62 15.15
C ALA A 189 2.34 4.50 14.79
N TYR A 190 3.22 5.28 15.41
CA TYR A 190 4.67 5.23 15.14
C TYR A 190 5.38 4.16 15.95
N ALA A 191 4.83 3.75 17.10
CA ALA A 191 5.29 2.55 17.80
C ALA A 191 4.86 1.27 17.06
N TYR A 192 3.68 1.31 16.42
CA TYR A 192 3.16 0.22 15.62
C TYR A 192 3.97 -0.06 14.34
N LEU A 193 4.59 0.96 13.73
CA LEU A 193 5.31 0.78 12.45
C LEU A 193 6.48 -0.22 12.57
N PRO A 194 7.43 -0.11 13.52
CA PRO A 194 8.50 -1.09 13.69
C PRO A 194 7.96 -2.50 13.93
N GLU A 195 6.99 -2.63 14.82
CA GLU A 195 6.39 -3.92 15.17
C GLU A 195 5.74 -4.59 13.95
N SER A 196 4.95 -3.84 13.18
CA SER A 196 4.27 -4.36 11.98
C SER A 196 5.22 -4.72 10.85
N VAL A 197 6.36 -4.03 10.73
CA VAL A 197 7.41 -4.36 9.74
C VAL A 197 8.16 -5.63 10.14
N LEU A 198 8.53 -5.76 11.42
CA LEU A 198 9.21 -6.96 11.93
C LEU A 198 8.33 -8.21 11.87
N ALA A 199 7.01 -8.06 12.04
CA ALA A 199 6.03 -9.15 11.93
C ALA A 199 5.64 -9.47 10.46
N PHE A 200 6.17 -8.74 9.49
CA PHE A 200 5.86 -8.98 8.08
C PHE A 200 6.73 -10.13 7.55
N PRO A 201 6.18 -11.03 6.70
CA PRO A 201 6.94 -12.16 6.15
C PRO A 201 8.17 -11.70 5.36
N GLU A 202 9.22 -12.53 5.40
CA GLU A 202 10.39 -12.36 4.54
C GLU A 202 9.98 -12.39 3.04
N PRO A 203 10.73 -11.70 2.15
CA PRO A 203 10.33 -11.56 0.76
C PRO A 203 10.00 -12.84 0.01
N PRO A 204 10.75 -13.96 0.14
CA PRO A 204 10.39 -15.21 -0.52
C PRO A 204 9.09 -15.81 0.00
N ALA A 205 8.85 -15.74 1.31
CA ALA A 205 7.62 -16.24 1.94
C ALA A 205 6.39 -15.43 1.52
N PHE A 206 6.51 -14.11 1.46
CA PHE A 206 5.42 -13.26 0.98
C PHE A 206 5.13 -13.48 -0.52
N ALA A 207 6.16 -13.69 -1.35
CA ALA A 207 5.98 -14.05 -2.75
C ALA A 207 5.22 -15.38 -2.89
N GLU A 208 5.47 -16.35 -2.01
CA GLU A 208 4.72 -17.62 -2.00
C GLU A 208 3.26 -17.42 -1.58
N MET A 209 3.00 -16.54 -0.60
CA MET A 209 1.62 -16.16 -0.24
C MET A 209 0.87 -15.56 -1.44
N MET A 210 1.53 -14.74 -2.27
CA MET A 210 0.92 -14.20 -3.50
C MET A 210 0.61 -15.30 -4.53
N ARG A 211 1.50 -16.33 -4.68
CA ARG A 211 1.21 -17.48 -5.56
C ARG A 211 0.01 -18.28 -5.06
N THR A 212 -0.01 -18.60 -3.77
CA THR A 212 -1.14 -19.30 -3.12
C THR A 212 -2.45 -18.51 -3.24
N ALA A 213 -2.37 -17.18 -3.28
CA ALA A 213 -3.53 -16.32 -3.45
C ALA A 213 -4.07 -16.26 -4.89
N GLY A 214 -3.35 -16.85 -5.88
CA GLY A 214 -3.81 -16.96 -7.25
C GLY A 214 -2.96 -16.24 -8.31
N CYS A 215 -1.75 -15.77 -7.96
CA CYS A 215 -0.79 -15.29 -8.95
C CYS A 215 -0.05 -16.47 -9.59
N ALA A 216 -0.13 -16.59 -10.92
CA ALA A 216 0.55 -17.65 -11.69
C ALA A 216 2.07 -17.55 -11.62
N SER A 217 2.58 -16.33 -11.54
CA SER A 217 4.00 -16.05 -11.32
C SER A 217 4.17 -14.83 -10.41
N VAL A 218 5.24 -14.83 -9.61
CA VAL A 218 5.58 -13.71 -8.73
C VAL A 218 7.07 -13.46 -8.80
N THR A 219 7.43 -12.22 -9.07
CA THR A 219 8.80 -11.70 -8.93
C THR A 219 8.85 -10.73 -7.76
N HIS A 220 10.01 -10.62 -7.11
CA HIS A 220 10.23 -9.60 -6.09
C HIS A 220 11.61 -8.98 -6.24
N ARG A 221 11.71 -7.70 -5.94
CA ARG A 221 12.93 -6.91 -6.08
C ARG A 221 13.11 -6.00 -4.87
N PRO A 222 14.23 -6.10 -4.16
CA PRO A 222 14.55 -5.17 -3.09
C PRO A 222 14.85 -3.78 -3.66
N LEU A 223 14.38 -2.75 -2.97
CA LEU A 223 14.65 -1.35 -3.27
C LEU A 223 15.38 -0.72 -2.07
N THR A 224 16.24 0.26 -2.35
CA THR A 224 16.96 1.03 -1.32
C THR A 224 17.57 0.10 -0.24
N PHE A 225 18.53 -0.72 -0.67
CA PHE A 225 19.25 -1.68 0.20
C PHE A 225 18.36 -2.69 0.94
N GLY A 226 17.14 -2.96 0.44
CA GLY A 226 16.22 -3.92 1.03
C GLY A 226 15.27 -3.34 2.11
N ILE A 227 15.24 -2.03 2.29
CA ILE A 227 14.28 -1.36 3.19
C ILE A 227 12.83 -1.55 2.71
N VAL A 228 12.65 -1.64 1.40
CA VAL A 228 11.37 -1.86 0.76
C VAL A 228 11.53 -2.94 -0.29
N THR A 229 10.54 -3.79 -0.44
CA THR A 229 10.47 -4.78 -1.52
C THR A 229 9.27 -4.50 -2.41
N LEU A 230 9.51 -4.54 -3.71
CA LEU A 230 8.50 -4.46 -4.75
C LEU A 230 8.21 -5.87 -5.25
N TYR A 231 6.95 -6.31 -5.13
CA TYR A 231 6.46 -7.59 -5.62
C TYR A 231 5.54 -7.38 -6.81
N VAL A 232 5.67 -8.22 -7.82
CA VAL A 232 4.82 -8.20 -9.02
C VAL A 232 4.32 -9.60 -9.27
N GLY A 233 3.02 -9.80 -9.08
CA GLY A 233 2.32 -11.02 -9.40
C GLY A 233 1.55 -10.89 -10.72
N VAL A 234 1.56 -11.91 -11.55
CA VAL A 234 0.71 -12.03 -12.74
C VAL A 234 -0.44 -12.97 -12.41
N ARG A 235 -1.69 -12.55 -12.67
CA ARG A 235 -2.86 -13.39 -12.51
C ARG A 235 -3.07 -14.32 -13.71
#